data_d322c8c6eb6d973fdebff1198bab2830
#
_entry.id   d322c8c6eb6d973fdebff1198bab2830
#
_cell.length_a   1.000
_cell.length_b   1.000
_cell.length_c   1.000
_cell.angle_alpha   90.00
_cell.angle_beta   90.00
_cell.angle_gamma   90.00
#
_symmetry.space_group_name_H-M   'P 1'
#
loop_
_entity.id
_entity.type
_entity.pdbx_description
1 polymer ?
#
loop_
_entity_poly.entity_id
_entity_poly.type
_entity_poly.pdbx_seq_one_letter_code
_entity_poly.pdbx_strand_id
1 'polypeptide(L)'
;MGSFFAGIKAGTLAGILYVGGMAAFNVLLLYALKPEVLNVISTSYGSICGATAANSTANIESCFDSVVAVDVPYIAFVAFFVALIYAALFGRYYDSLPGNSRTLKAEAMAGLVGVNLVVFGFSGFYFNDTAALATGAFLVAWTIVFGYYLGRLYRKYTRVIEIKSQNPDLLRVLVDNSDLTGKARTFAATSNHKLRAKVSDDASFKGWAPNGGVTLEDPKSFETVMEINGDGSITGRVSKKS
;
A
#
# COMPACT_ATOMS: atom_id res chain seq x y z
N MET A 1 -8.31 -11.16 5.96
CA MET A 1 -8.02 -9.72 5.80
C MET A 1 -6.55 -9.50 6.08
N GLY A 2 -5.83 -8.81 5.20
CA GLY A 2 -4.44 -8.44 5.45
C GLY A 2 -4.32 -7.42 6.60
N SER A 3 -3.12 -6.96 6.89
CA SER A 3 -2.88 -5.99 7.96
C SER A 3 -2.89 -4.55 7.43
N PHE A 4 -3.96 -3.82 7.73
CA PHE A 4 -4.11 -2.39 7.40
C PHE A 4 -2.94 -1.54 7.93
N PHE A 5 -2.57 -1.74 9.20
CA PHE A 5 -1.47 -1.00 9.83
C PHE A 5 -0.09 -1.34 9.23
N ALA A 6 0.12 -2.61 8.86
CA ALA A 6 1.34 -2.98 8.15
C ALA A 6 1.40 -2.33 6.76
N GLY A 7 0.24 -2.19 6.09
CA GLY A 7 0.10 -1.44 4.85
C GLY A 7 0.51 0.02 5.01
N ILE A 8 0.00 0.71 6.03
CA ILE A 8 0.37 2.10 6.33
C ILE A 8 1.87 2.23 6.60
N LYS A 9 2.45 1.38 7.47
CA LYS A 9 3.90 1.42 7.77
C LYS A 9 4.76 1.22 6.53
N ALA A 10 4.42 0.24 5.70
CA ALA A 10 5.10 0.01 4.43
C ALA A 10 4.91 1.18 3.46
N GLY A 11 3.69 1.72 3.41
CA GLY A 11 3.31 2.85 2.55
C GLY A 11 3.99 4.16 2.91
N THR A 12 4.20 4.42 4.18
CA THR A 12 4.95 5.63 4.61
C THR A 12 6.35 5.64 4.01
N LEU A 13 7.09 4.52 4.12
CA LEU A 13 8.45 4.43 3.60
C LEU A 13 8.49 4.38 2.06
N ALA A 14 7.62 3.57 1.44
CA ALA A 14 7.52 3.52 -0.02
C ALA A 14 6.99 4.84 -0.59
N GLY A 15 6.09 5.51 0.13
CA GLY A 15 5.52 6.82 -0.23
C GLY A 15 6.56 7.93 -0.24
N ILE A 16 7.50 7.95 0.69
CA ILE A 16 8.60 8.94 0.68
C ILE A 16 9.42 8.81 -0.61
N LEU A 17 9.76 7.56 -1.01
CA LEU A 17 10.46 7.32 -2.27
C LEU A 17 9.61 7.76 -3.46
N TYR A 18 8.32 7.41 -3.45
CA TYR A 18 7.38 7.77 -4.52
C TYR A 18 7.27 9.28 -4.70
N VAL A 19 7.11 10.01 -3.62
CA VAL A 19 7.05 11.49 -3.59
C VAL A 19 8.34 12.10 -4.12
N GLY A 20 9.49 11.60 -3.70
CA GLY A 20 10.79 12.12 -4.17
C GLY A 20 10.94 12.03 -5.69
N GLY A 21 10.56 10.91 -6.28
CA GLY A 21 10.57 10.76 -7.74
C GLY A 21 9.54 11.62 -8.45
N MET A 22 8.33 11.74 -7.90
CA MET A 22 7.28 12.61 -8.44
C MET A 22 7.71 14.08 -8.43
N ALA A 23 8.24 14.55 -7.30
CA ALA A 23 8.73 15.94 -7.18
C ALA A 23 9.89 16.21 -8.14
N ALA A 24 10.87 15.30 -8.20
CA ALA A 24 12.01 15.46 -9.11
C ALA A 24 11.56 15.47 -10.59
N PHE A 25 10.67 14.57 -10.99
CA PHE A 25 10.14 14.56 -12.34
C PHE A 25 9.36 15.84 -12.65
N ASN A 26 8.52 16.31 -11.73
CA ASN A 26 7.76 17.53 -11.95
C ASN A 26 8.67 18.76 -12.11
N VAL A 27 9.71 18.88 -11.29
CA VAL A 27 10.73 19.94 -11.44
C VAL A 27 11.37 19.86 -12.83
N LEU A 28 11.84 18.66 -13.24
CA LEU A 28 12.45 18.47 -14.55
C LEU A 28 11.50 18.84 -15.69
N LEU A 29 10.23 18.44 -15.59
CA LEU A 29 9.22 18.72 -16.59
C LEU A 29 8.94 20.22 -16.71
N LEU A 30 8.76 20.92 -15.59
CA LEU A 30 8.50 22.37 -15.57
C LEU A 30 9.66 23.16 -16.19
N TYR A 31 10.91 22.80 -15.86
CA TYR A 31 12.08 23.46 -16.44
C TYR A 31 12.29 23.08 -17.91
N ALA A 32 12.03 21.85 -18.31
CA ALA A 32 12.12 21.43 -19.71
C ALA A 32 11.09 22.09 -20.61
N LEU A 33 9.92 22.40 -20.05
CA LEU A 33 8.80 23.06 -20.75
C LEU A 33 8.65 24.53 -20.31
N LYS A 34 9.73 25.16 -19.84
CA LYS A 34 9.68 26.54 -19.34
C LYS A 34 9.00 27.52 -20.32
N PRO A 35 9.27 27.48 -21.65
CA PRO A 35 8.60 28.36 -22.60
C PRO A 35 7.07 28.20 -22.63
N GLU A 36 6.61 26.95 -22.61
CA GLU A 36 5.18 26.63 -22.61
C GLU A 36 4.51 27.03 -21.29
N VAL A 37 5.18 26.78 -20.16
CA VAL A 37 4.73 27.18 -18.83
C VAL A 37 4.62 28.72 -18.76
N LEU A 38 5.62 29.46 -19.23
CA LEU A 38 5.60 30.92 -19.28
C LEU A 38 4.45 31.44 -20.16
N ASN A 39 4.16 30.79 -21.29
CA ASN A 39 3.03 31.11 -22.14
C ASN A 39 1.69 30.91 -21.41
N VAL A 40 1.51 29.80 -20.73
CA VAL A 40 0.29 29.54 -19.94
C VAL A 40 0.17 30.54 -18.79
N ILE A 41 1.26 30.85 -18.08
CA ILE A 41 1.26 31.85 -17.01
C ILE A 41 0.83 33.21 -17.55
N SER A 42 1.40 33.65 -18.67
CA SER A 42 1.09 34.99 -19.26
C SER A 42 -0.37 35.06 -19.72
N THR A 43 -0.95 33.99 -20.24
CA THR A 43 -2.32 33.98 -20.76
C THR A 43 -3.39 33.74 -19.70
N SER A 44 -3.13 32.84 -18.75
CA SER A 44 -4.15 32.37 -17.80
C SER A 44 -3.99 32.94 -16.39
N TYR A 45 -2.76 33.27 -15.99
CA TYR A 45 -2.42 33.74 -14.64
C TYR A 45 -1.89 35.18 -14.59
N GLY A 46 -1.99 35.95 -15.66
CA GLY A 46 -1.54 37.35 -15.70
C GLY A 46 -2.11 38.21 -14.58
N SER A 47 -3.31 37.90 -14.08
CA SER A 47 -3.90 38.54 -12.91
C SER A 47 -3.29 38.10 -11.56
N ILE A 48 -2.72 36.89 -11.47
CA ILE A 48 -2.15 36.32 -10.23
C ILE A 48 -0.70 36.80 -10.06
N CYS A 49 0.04 36.89 -11.16
CA CYS A 49 1.44 37.40 -11.13
C CYS A 49 1.56 38.92 -11.17
N GLY A 50 0.44 39.63 -11.05
CA GLY A 50 0.35 41.10 -11.08
C GLY A 50 0.24 41.64 -12.51
N ALA A 51 -0.94 42.11 -12.90
CA ALA A 51 -1.25 42.67 -14.23
C ALA A 51 -0.38 43.86 -14.63
N THR A 52 0.38 44.44 -13.69
CA THR A 52 1.40 45.47 -13.92
C THR A 52 2.71 44.91 -14.49
N ALA A 53 2.86 43.57 -14.50
CA ALA A 53 4.08 42.87 -14.92
C ALA A 53 4.12 42.51 -16.42
N ALA A 54 3.08 42.81 -17.18
CA ALA A 54 2.95 42.38 -18.58
C ALA A 54 4.06 42.90 -19.52
N ASN A 55 4.96 43.76 -19.07
CA ASN A 55 5.97 44.41 -19.89
C ASN A 55 7.44 44.15 -19.49
N SER A 56 7.74 43.30 -18.50
CA SER A 56 9.14 43.02 -18.18
C SER A 56 9.35 41.48 -18.08
N THR A 57 10.32 40.97 -18.85
CA THR A 57 10.75 39.57 -18.82
C THR A 57 11.18 39.14 -17.43
N ALA A 58 11.77 40.02 -16.62
CA ALA A 58 12.19 39.75 -15.24
C ALA A 58 11.01 39.38 -14.31
N ASN A 59 9.83 40.01 -14.52
CA ASN A 59 8.64 39.70 -13.69
C ASN A 59 8.00 38.35 -14.05
N ILE A 60 8.09 37.94 -15.32
CA ILE A 60 7.57 36.64 -15.77
C ILE A 60 8.45 35.52 -15.23
N GLU A 61 9.77 35.70 -15.19
CA GLU A 61 10.68 34.69 -14.61
C GLU A 61 10.50 34.51 -13.10
N SER A 62 10.33 35.62 -12.37
CA SER A 62 10.05 35.54 -10.93
C SER A 62 8.71 34.89 -10.64
N CYS A 63 7.73 35.04 -11.54
CA CYS A 63 6.46 34.33 -11.45
C CYS A 63 6.60 32.81 -11.72
N PHE A 64 7.42 32.44 -12.69
CA PHE A 64 7.74 31.03 -12.93
C PHE A 64 8.33 30.37 -11.68
N ASP A 65 9.32 30.98 -11.04
CA ASP A 65 9.92 30.45 -9.82
C ASP A 65 8.89 30.33 -8.68
N SER A 66 7.97 31.28 -8.59
CA SER A 66 6.88 31.24 -7.62
C SER A 66 5.91 30.06 -7.91
N VAL A 67 5.59 29.82 -9.18
CA VAL A 67 4.75 28.68 -9.58
C VAL A 67 5.44 27.36 -9.23
N VAL A 68 6.72 27.20 -9.56
CA VAL A 68 7.50 26.00 -9.19
C VAL A 68 7.54 25.80 -7.68
N ALA A 69 7.75 26.89 -6.91
CA ALA A 69 7.80 26.84 -5.45
C ALA A 69 6.48 26.39 -4.79
N VAL A 70 5.34 26.62 -5.45
CA VAL A 70 4.02 26.20 -4.95
C VAL A 70 3.61 24.84 -5.51
N ASP A 71 3.80 24.61 -6.79
CA ASP A 71 3.31 23.41 -7.48
C ASP A 71 4.05 22.14 -7.05
N VAL A 72 5.37 22.20 -6.89
CA VAL A 72 6.18 21.04 -6.50
C VAL A 72 5.82 20.51 -5.11
N PRO A 73 5.74 21.33 -4.05
CA PRO A 73 5.27 20.89 -2.74
C PRO A 73 3.83 20.39 -2.76
N TYR A 74 2.95 21.02 -3.55
CA TYR A 74 1.56 20.58 -3.68
C TYR A 74 1.46 19.17 -4.30
N ILE A 75 2.16 18.92 -5.40
CA ILE A 75 2.20 17.59 -6.02
C ILE A 75 2.83 16.57 -5.07
N ALA A 76 3.91 16.93 -4.38
CA ALA A 76 4.54 16.07 -3.38
C ALA A 76 3.56 15.68 -2.27
N PHE A 77 2.80 16.63 -1.76
CA PHE A 77 1.79 16.42 -0.73
C PHE A 77 0.68 15.49 -1.23
N VAL A 78 0.09 15.77 -2.39
CA VAL A 78 -0.96 14.94 -2.97
C VAL A 78 -0.45 13.52 -3.24
N ALA A 79 0.72 13.37 -3.84
CA ALA A 79 1.33 12.07 -4.13
C ALA A 79 1.56 11.24 -2.86
N PHE A 80 1.96 11.88 -1.74
CA PHE A 80 2.15 11.20 -0.47
C PHE A 80 0.84 10.64 0.08
N PHE A 81 -0.22 11.42 0.11
CA PHE A 81 -1.52 10.94 0.58
C PHE A 81 -2.10 9.86 -0.29
N VAL A 82 -1.97 9.99 -1.61
CA VAL A 82 -2.38 8.95 -2.55
C VAL A 82 -1.62 7.65 -2.27
N ALA A 83 -0.29 7.70 -2.13
CA ALA A 83 0.53 6.53 -1.79
C ALA A 83 0.10 5.88 -0.47
N LEU A 84 -0.20 6.67 0.58
CA LEU A 84 -0.69 6.16 1.86
C LEU A 84 -2.05 5.47 1.76
N ILE A 85 -3.01 6.09 1.06
CA ILE A 85 -4.35 5.51 0.88
C ILE A 85 -4.24 4.16 0.17
N TYR A 86 -3.46 4.08 -0.91
CA TYR A 86 -3.30 2.84 -1.64
C TYR A 86 -2.55 1.77 -0.84
N ALA A 87 -1.55 2.14 -0.08
CA ALA A 87 -0.84 1.21 0.79
C ALA A 87 -1.73 0.68 1.93
N ALA A 88 -2.60 1.52 2.47
CA ALA A 88 -3.61 1.12 3.46
C ALA A 88 -4.62 0.13 2.85
N LEU A 89 -5.13 0.43 1.66
CA LEU A 89 -6.03 -0.45 0.91
C LEU A 89 -5.32 -1.76 0.52
N PHE A 90 -4.07 -1.69 0.06
CA PHE A 90 -3.23 -2.87 -0.19
C PHE A 90 -3.13 -3.75 1.05
N GLY A 91 -2.80 -3.18 2.21
CA GLY A 91 -2.72 -3.91 3.46
C GLY A 91 -4.06 -4.55 3.85
N ARG A 92 -5.18 -3.84 3.68
CA ARG A 92 -6.52 -4.33 4.01
C ARG A 92 -6.97 -5.48 3.10
N TYR A 93 -6.76 -5.35 1.79
CA TYR A 93 -7.25 -6.30 0.78
C TYR A 93 -6.19 -7.30 0.31
N TYR A 94 -5.03 -7.34 0.96
CA TYR A 94 -3.89 -8.15 0.56
C TYR A 94 -4.23 -9.60 0.22
N ASP A 95 -5.01 -10.27 1.08
CA ASP A 95 -5.34 -11.68 0.89
C ASP A 95 -6.32 -11.92 -0.29
N SER A 96 -7.03 -10.88 -0.74
CA SER A 96 -7.97 -10.91 -1.86
C SER A 96 -7.35 -10.50 -3.19
N LEU A 97 -6.13 -9.92 -3.18
CA LEU A 97 -5.46 -9.49 -4.40
C LEU A 97 -4.92 -10.69 -5.20
N PRO A 98 -4.99 -10.62 -6.54
CA PRO A 98 -4.43 -11.66 -7.40
C PRO A 98 -2.91 -11.69 -7.30
N GLY A 99 -2.31 -12.87 -7.55
CA GLY A 99 -0.89 -13.08 -7.56
C GLY A 99 -0.38 -13.96 -6.42
N ASN A 100 0.73 -14.64 -6.68
CA ASN A 100 1.32 -15.61 -5.76
C ASN A 100 2.40 -15.00 -4.85
N SER A 101 2.93 -13.83 -5.21
CA SER A 101 3.94 -13.13 -4.42
C SER A 101 3.41 -11.80 -3.88
N ARG A 102 3.99 -11.34 -2.77
CA ARG A 102 3.65 -10.03 -2.16
C ARG A 102 3.97 -8.88 -3.09
N THR A 103 5.06 -8.98 -3.83
CA THR A 103 5.47 -7.96 -4.81
C THR A 103 4.47 -7.89 -5.96
N LEU A 104 4.09 -9.04 -6.54
CA LEU A 104 3.12 -9.08 -7.65
C LEU A 104 1.75 -8.52 -7.22
N LYS A 105 1.30 -8.82 -6.00
CA LYS A 105 0.07 -8.23 -5.45
C LYS A 105 0.17 -6.71 -5.30
N ALA A 106 1.34 -6.21 -4.86
CA ALA A 106 1.57 -4.78 -4.72
C ALA A 106 1.65 -4.08 -6.07
N GLU A 107 2.27 -4.70 -7.07
CA GLU A 107 2.31 -4.19 -8.45
C GLU A 107 0.93 -4.16 -9.10
N ALA A 108 0.10 -5.18 -8.90
CA ALA A 108 -1.27 -5.18 -9.37
C ALA A 108 -2.09 -4.04 -8.75
N MET A 109 -1.91 -3.79 -7.45
CA MET A 109 -2.55 -2.66 -6.78
C MET A 109 -2.00 -1.33 -7.25
N ALA A 110 -0.67 -1.21 -7.42
CA ALA A 110 -0.01 -0.01 -7.91
C ALA A 110 -0.44 0.32 -9.34
N GLY A 111 -0.64 -0.68 -10.20
CA GLY A 111 -1.18 -0.49 -11.56
C GLY A 111 -2.53 0.20 -11.56
N LEU A 112 -3.43 -0.14 -10.63
CA LEU A 112 -4.71 0.56 -10.45
C LEU A 112 -4.50 2.03 -10.05
N VAL A 113 -3.48 2.33 -9.23
CA VAL A 113 -3.10 3.72 -8.89
C VAL A 113 -2.64 4.47 -10.12
N GLY A 114 -1.74 3.89 -10.89
CA GLY A 114 -1.18 4.52 -12.09
C GLY A 114 -2.27 4.92 -13.08
N VAL A 115 -3.24 4.05 -13.33
CA VAL A 115 -4.38 4.35 -14.21
C VAL A 115 -5.19 5.54 -13.68
N ASN A 116 -5.48 5.59 -12.39
CA ASN A 116 -6.22 6.72 -11.81
C ASN A 116 -5.44 8.02 -11.90
N LEU A 117 -4.12 8.01 -11.68
CA LEU A 117 -3.28 9.20 -11.81
C LEU A 117 -3.21 9.71 -13.25
N VAL A 118 -3.19 8.81 -14.23
CA VAL A 118 -3.26 9.19 -15.66
C VAL A 118 -4.61 9.82 -15.99
N VAL A 119 -5.71 9.30 -15.45
CA VAL A 119 -7.07 9.81 -15.70
C VAL A 119 -7.32 11.16 -15.02
N PHE A 120 -6.80 11.36 -13.82
CA PHE A 120 -7.06 12.58 -13.01
C PHE A 120 -6.09 13.74 -13.23
N GLY A 121 -5.18 13.63 -14.18
CA GLY A 121 -4.51 14.80 -14.75
C GLY A 121 -3.26 15.25 -14.00
N PHE A 122 -2.13 14.93 -14.60
CA PHE A 122 -0.89 15.65 -14.32
C PHE A 122 -0.76 16.84 -15.29
N SER A 123 -0.12 17.90 -14.81
CA SER A 123 0.12 19.14 -15.55
C SER A 123 0.71 18.92 -16.96
N GLY A 124 1.53 17.88 -17.14
CA GLY A 124 2.10 17.54 -18.45
C GLY A 124 1.09 17.30 -19.57
N PHE A 125 -0.11 16.83 -19.26
CA PHE A 125 -1.16 16.64 -20.26
C PHE A 125 -1.74 17.94 -20.83
N TYR A 126 -1.53 19.06 -20.15
CA TYR A 126 -2.04 20.36 -20.57
C TYR A 126 -1.07 21.15 -21.45
N PHE A 127 0.20 20.71 -21.59
CA PHE A 127 1.20 21.48 -22.35
C PHE A 127 1.28 21.05 -23.81
N ASN A 128 1.62 19.79 -24.06
CA ASN A 128 1.66 19.23 -25.42
C ASN A 128 1.69 17.69 -25.39
N ASP A 129 1.53 17.05 -26.55
CA ASP A 129 1.45 15.60 -26.69
C ASP A 129 2.74 14.88 -26.23
N THR A 130 3.90 15.49 -26.45
CA THR A 130 5.18 14.93 -26.02
C THR A 130 5.31 14.94 -24.50
N ALA A 131 4.91 16.02 -23.86
CA ALA A 131 4.87 16.14 -22.41
C ALA A 131 3.88 15.16 -21.78
N ALA A 132 2.71 15.00 -22.41
CA ALA A 132 1.70 14.02 -21.99
C ALA A 132 2.26 12.58 -22.06
N LEU A 133 2.91 12.22 -23.18
CA LEU A 133 3.52 10.91 -23.35
C LEU A 133 4.64 10.64 -22.33
N ALA A 134 5.55 11.62 -22.13
CA ALA A 134 6.64 11.53 -21.16
C ALA A 134 6.10 11.35 -19.73
N THR A 135 5.06 12.13 -19.37
CA THR A 135 4.40 12.04 -18.06
C THR A 135 3.75 10.67 -17.87
N GLY A 136 3.00 10.20 -18.86
CA GLY A 136 2.37 8.88 -18.80
C GLY A 136 3.38 7.74 -18.65
N ALA A 137 4.45 7.76 -19.45
CA ALA A 137 5.53 6.77 -19.38
C ALA A 137 6.23 6.78 -18.00
N PHE A 138 6.53 7.97 -17.49
CA PHE A 138 7.13 8.11 -16.15
C PHE A 138 6.19 7.57 -15.07
N LEU A 139 4.91 7.93 -15.10
CA LEU A 139 3.93 7.47 -14.11
C LEU A 139 3.82 5.95 -14.08
N VAL A 140 3.76 5.31 -15.24
CA VAL A 140 3.71 3.84 -15.33
C VAL A 140 4.98 3.24 -14.71
N ALA A 141 6.16 3.69 -15.15
CA ALA A 141 7.43 3.18 -14.64
C ALA A 141 7.59 3.40 -13.13
N TRP A 142 7.26 4.61 -12.66
CA TRP A 142 7.42 4.97 -11.26
C TRP A 142 6.41 4.27 -10.34
N THR A 143 5.22 3.97 -10.85
CA THR A 143 4.21 3.19 -10.15
C THR A 143 4.65 1.74 -9.96
N ILE A 144 5.33 1.16 -10.94
CA ILE A 144 5.95 -0.18 -10.82
C ILE A 144 7.02 -0.17 -9.73
N VAL A 145 7.90 0.84 -9.73
CA VAL A 145 8.92 1.00 -8.68
C VAL A 145 8.28 1.12 -7.29
N PHE A 146 7.23 1.93 -7.16
CA PHE A 146 6.46 2.06 -5.91
C PHE A 146 5.87 0.72 -5.46
N GLY A 147 5.21 -0.02 -6.35
CA GLY A 147 4.63 -1.32 -6.06
C GLY A 147 5.67 -2.34 -5.60
N TYR A 148 6.82 -2.38 -6.26
CA TYR A 148 7.93 -3.24 -5.86
C TYR A 148 8.39 -2.96 -4.43
N TYR A 149 8.67 -1.70 -4.10
CA TYR A 149 9.11 -1.30 -2.76
C TYR A 149 8.02 -1.51 -1.71
N LEU A 150 6.76 -1.20 -2.02
CA LEU A 150 5.62 -1.44 -1.14
C LEU A 150 5.52 -2.93 -0.78
N GLY A 151 5.57 -3.83 -1.77
CA GLY A 151 5.50 -5.27 -1.54
C GLY A 151 6.68 -5.80 -0.71
N ARG A 152 7.89 -5.30 -0.97
CA ARG A 152 9.10 -5.66 -0.22
C ARG A 152 9.04 -5.18 1.24
N LEU A 153 8.61 -3.95 1.47
CA LEU A 153 8.47 -3.38 2.82
C LEU A 153 7.31 -4.03 3.58
N TYR A 154 6.20 -4.31 2.90
CA TYR A 154 5.07 -5.01 3.52
C TYR A 154 5.47 -6.38 4.06
N ARG A 155 6.35 -7.11 3.35
CA ARG A 155 6.94 -8.36 3.83
C ARG A 155 7.65 -8.22 5.16
N LYS A 156 8.33 -7.10 5.40
CA LYS A 156 9.04 -6.83 6.66
C LYS A 156 8.07 -6.72 7.85
N TYR A 157 6.87 -6.19 7.60
CA TYR A 157 5.87 -5.89 8.64
C TYR A 157 4.77 -6.95 8.77
N THR A 158 4.84 -8.05 8.01
CA THR A 158 3.81 -9.08 8.01
C THR A 158 4.38 -10.49 8.08
N ARG A 159 3.56 -11.41 8.60
CA ARG A 159 3.85 -12.85 8.67
C ARG A 159 2.68 -13.64 8.11
N VAL A 160 2.98 -14.77 7.48
CA VAL A 160 1.95 -15.68 6.96
C VAL A 160 1.81 -16.85 7.92
N ILE A 161 0.61 -17.06 8.43
CA ILE A 161 0.28 -18.16 9.33
C ILE A 161 -0.74 -19.06 8.64
N GLU A 162 -0.41 -20.35 8.54
CA GLU A 162 -1.35 -21.38 8.13
C GLU A 162 -2.13 -21.88 9.33
N ILE A 163 -3.47 -21.83 9.24
CA ILE A 163 -4.37 -22.23 10.30
C ILE A 163 -4.99 -23.56 9.90
N LYS A 164 -4.60 -24.63 10.57
CA LYS A 164 -4.97 -26.00 10.25
C LYS A 164 -5.85 -26.61 11.33
N SER A 165 -6.72 -27.50 10.93
CA SER A 165 -7.42 -28.43 11.80
C SER A 165 -7.02 -29.86 11.45
N GLN A 166 -6.80 -30.71 12.45
CA GLN A 166 -6.56 -32.12 12.23
C GLN A 166 -7.77 -32.82 11.56
N ASN A 167 -8.98 -32.36 11.91
CA ASN A 167 -10.23 -32.78 11.28
C ASN A 167 -11.18 -31.57 11.20
N PRO A 168 -11.34 -30.95 10.01
CA PRO A 168 -12.17 -29.77 9.83
C PRO A 168 -13.66 -29.96 10.12
N ASP A 169 -14.16 -31.21 10.02
CA ASP A 169 -15.56 -31.53 10.32
C ASP A 169 -15.85 -31.52 11.82
N LEU A 170 -14.84 -31.86 12.63
CA LEU A 170 -14.95 -31.96 14.08
C LEU A 170 -14.43 -30.72 14.82
N LEU A 171 -13.56 -29.92 14.19
CA LEU A 171 -12.93 -28.76 14.82
C LEU A 171 -12.80 -27.61 13.82
N ARG A 172 -13.42 -26.50 14.14
CA ARG A 172 -13.18 -25.22 13.48
C ARG A 172 -12.28 -24.32 14.32
N VAL A 173 -11.39 -23.63 13.64
CA VAL A 173 -10.41 -22.73 14.25
C VAL A 173 -10.82 -21.29 13.97
N LEU A 174 -11.13 -20.55 15.03
CA LEU A 174 -11.46 -19.15 14.94
C LEU A 174 -10.27 -18.30 15.43
N VAL A 175 -9.95 -17.25 14.66
CA VAL A 175 -8.99 -16.23 15.06
C VAL A 175 -9.73 -14.90 15.04
N ASP A 176 -9.70 -14.18 16.17
CA ASP A 176 -10.45 -12.94 16.37
C ASP A 176 -11.94 -13.07 15.94
N ASN A 177 -12.57 -14.17 16.33
CA ASN A 177 -13.94 -14.57 15.98
C ASN A 177 -14.22 -14.87 14.50
N SER A 178 -13.20 -14.89 13.63
CA SER A 178 -13.32 -15.26 12.22
C SER A 178 -12.91 -16.72 12.00
N ASP A 179 -13.72 -17.52 11.30
CA ASP A 179 -13.37 -18.88 10.92
C ASP A 179 -12.27 -18.88 9.84
N LEU A 180 -11.10 -19.32 10.23
CA LEU A 180 -9.92 -19.42 9.37
C LEU A 180 -9.43 -20.87 9.17
N THR A 181 -10.25 -21.86 9.50
CA THR A 181 -9.93 -23.28 9.34
C THR A 181 -9.46 -23.62 7.92
N GLY A 182 -8.29 -24.21 7.79
CA GLY A 182 -7.70 -24.60 6.50
C GLY A 182 -7.19 -23.43 5.64
N LYS A 183 -7.09 -22.23 6.18
CA LYS A 183 -6.68 -21.04 5.44
C LYS A 183 -5.30 -20.54 5.89
N ALA A 184 -4.51 -20.08 4.93
CA ALA A 184 -3.34 -19.24 5.21
C ALA A 184 -3.78 -17.79 5.28
N ARG A 185 -3.29 -17.06 6.28
CA ARG A 185 -3.63 -15.65 6.48
C ARG A 185 -2.41 -14.81 6.82
N THR A 186 -2.47 -13.55 6.38
CA THR A 186 -1.42 -12.58 6.65
C THR A 186 -1.77 -11.72 7.86
N PHE A 187 -0.88 -11.71 8.85
CA PHE A 187 -0.98 -10.94 10.09
C PHE A 187 0.15 -9.91 10.18
N ALA A 188 -0.03 -8.89 11.03
CA ALA A 188 1.07 -8.01 11.38
C ALA A 188 2.14 -8.78 12.13
N ALA A 189 3.41 -8.45 11.89
CA ALA A 189 4.52 -8.99 12.68
C ALA A 189 4.40 -8.49 14.12
N THR A 190 4.78 -9.32 15.09
CA THR A 190 4.69 -9.01 16.53
C THR A 190 3.28 -8.61 16.98
N SER A 191 2.28 -9.36 16.54
CA SER A 191 0.87 -9.15 16.92
C SER A 191 0.33 -10.32 17.72
N ASN A 192 -0.62 -10.01 18.61
CA ASN A 192 -1.33 -10.98 19.42
C ASN A 192 -2.77 -11.13 18.88
N HIS A 193 -3.21 -12.37 18.80
CA HIS A 193 -4.54 -12.71 18.28
C HIS A 193 -5.22 -13.73 19.18
N LYS A 194 -6.53 -13.56 19.36
CA LYS A 194 -7.34 -14.49 20.13
C LYS A 194 -7.66 -15.72 19.29
N LEU A 195 -7.21 -16.88 19.75
CA LEU A 195 -7.42 -18.17 19.11
C LEU A 195 -8.48 -18.96 19.87
N ARG A 196 -9.47 -19.49 19.17
CA ARG A 196 -10.55 -20.28 19.77
C ARG A 196 -10.88 -21.52 18.98
N ALA A 197 -11.00 -22.65 19.69
CA ALA A 197 -11.48 -23.92 19.14
C ALA A 197 -13.01 -23.99 19.23
N LYS A 198 -13.70 -24.24 18.12
CA LYS A 198 -15.11 -24.61 18.08
C LYS A 198 -15.20 -26.09 17.72
N VAL A 199 -15.48 -26.92 18.70
CA VAL A 199 -15.47 -28.39 18.62
C VAL A 199 -16.90 -28.91 18.49
N SER A 200 -17.10 -29.94 17.67
CA SER A 200 -18.37 -30.68 17.58
C SER A 200 -18.65 -31.46 18.87
N ASP A 201 -19.92 -31.71 19.15
CA ASP A 201 -20.37 -32.47 20.35
C ASP A 201 -19.78 -33.87 20.43
N ASP A 202 -19.51 -34.50 19.27
CA ASP A 202 -18.92 -35.84 19.12
C ASP A 202 -17.40 -35.88 19.25
N ALA A 203 -16.78 -34.78 19.61
CA ALA A 203 -15.32 -34.67 19.66
C ALA A 203 -14.80 -34.09 20.97
N SER A 204 -13.54 -34.35 21.26
CA SER A 204 -12.80 -33.82 22.41
C SER A 204 -11.58 -33.08 21.91
N PHE A 205 -11.41 -31.85 22.33
CA PHE A 205 -10.24 -31.04 22.02
C PHE A 205 -9.00 -31.58 22.75
N LYS A 206 -7.90 -31.69 22.02
CA LYS A 206 -6.62 -32.20 22.54
C LYS A 206 -5.53 -31.15 22.67
N GLY A 207 -5.83 -29.93 22.20
CA GLY A 207 -4.89 -28.82 22.26
C GLY A 207 -4.44 -28.32 20.90
N TRP A 208 -3.56 -27.36 20.94
CA TRP A 208 -2.96 -26.69 19.80
C TRP A 208 -1.53 -27.17 19.58
N ALA A 209 -1.11 -27.26 18.33
CA ALA A 209 0.27 -27.53 17.94
C ALA A 209 0.79 -26.34 17.11
N PRO A 210 1.48 -25.37 17.73
CA PRO A 210 2.15 -24.31 17.03
C PRO A 210 3.42 -24.81 16.35
N ASN A 211 3.78 -24.17 15.23
CA ASN A 211 5.02 -24.45 14.51
C ASN A 211 5.56 -23.16 13.88
N GLY A 212 6.90 -23.05 13.76
CA GLY A 212 7.57 -21.87 13.26
C GLY A 212 7.53 -20.69 14.24
N GLY A 213 7.28 -19.49 13.74
CA GLY A 213 7.28 -18.26 14.55
C GLY A 213 5.97 -17.98 15.30
N VAL A 214 5.22 -19.01 15.70
CA VAL A 214 3.97 -18.91 16.46
C VAL A 214 4.18 -19.44 17.88
N THR A 215 3.83 -18.65 18.87
CA THR A 215 3.79 -19.05 20.28
C THR A 215 2.38 -18.90 20.85
N LEU A 216 2.06 -19.68 21.86
CA LEU A 216 0.74 -19.68 22.51
C LEU A 216 0.93 -19.54 24.02
N GLU A 217 0.04 -18.76 24.62
CA GLU A 217 -0.01 -18.59 26.06
C GLU A 217 -0.40 -19.92 26.76
N ASP A 218 -1.44 -20.59 26.31
CA ASP A 218 -1.84 -21.92 26.80
C ASP A 218 -2.24 -22.84 25.61
N PRO A 219 -1.36 -23.78 25.22
CA PRO A 219 -1.64 -24.70 24.13
C PRO A 219 -2.75 -25.73 24.43
N LYS A 220 -3.17 -25.90 25.68
CA LYS A 220 -4.21 -26.88 26.07
C LYS A 220 -5.60 -26.26 26.18
N SER A 221 -5.67 -24.95 26.32
CA SER A 221 -6.97 -24.23 26.45
C SER A 221 -7.72 -24.19 25.13
N PHE A 222 -9.08 -24.29 25.19
CA PHE A 222 -9.96 -24.04 24.05
C PHE A 222 -9.83 -22.62 23.50
N GLU A 223 -9.47 -21.67 24.36
CA GLU A 223 -9.27 -20.27 24.03
C GLU A 223 -7.93 -19.83 24.61
N THR A 224 -7.07 -19.29 23.74
CA THR A 224 -5.73 -18.86 24.07
C THR A 224 -5.31 -17.65 23.25
N VAL A 225 -4.23 -16.99 23.63
CA VAL A 225 -3.63 -15.93 22.84
C VAL A 225 -2.50 -16.52 22.00
N MET A 226 -2.54 -16.20 20.71
CA MET A 226 -1.51 -16.53 19.75
C MET A 226 -0.65 -15.31 19.50
N GLU A 227 0.65 -15.42 19.78
CA GLU A 227 1.66 -14.41 19.49
C GLU A 227 2.41 -14.80 18.21
N ILE A 228 2.58 -13.82 17.30
CA ILE A 228 3.17 -14.03 15.97
C ILE A 228 4.52 -13.32 15.90
N ASN A 229 5.61 -14.09 15.92
CA ASN A 229 6.98 -13.61 15.84
C ASN A 229 7.67 -13.93 14.50
N GLY A 230 7.09 -14.86 13.71
CA GLY A 230 7.61 -15.30 12.43
C GLY A 230 6.53 -15.96 11.56
N ASP A 231 6.89 -16.35 10.35
CA ASP A 231 6.02 -17.21 9.53
C ASP A 231 5.89 -18.59 10.19
N GLY A 232 4.72 -19.22 10.10
CA GLY A 232 4.48 -20.49 10.75
C GLY A 232 3.11 -21.08 10.51
N SER A 233 2.75 -22.05 11.35
CA SER A 233 1.42 -22.66 11.30
C SER A 233 0.92 -23.00 12.70
N ILE A 234 -0.40 -23.10 12.81
CA ILE A 234 -1.06 -23.64 14.00
C ILE A 234 -2.03 -24.74 13.60
N THR A 235 -1.97 -25.86 14.31
CA THR A 235 -2.87 -26.99 14.06
C THR A 235 -3.69 -27.29 15.32
N GLY A 236 -5.01 -27.18 15.21
CA GLY A 236 -5.92 -27.66 16.25
C GLY A 236 -6.04 -29.18 16.20
N ARG A 237 -5.87 -29.83 17.34
CA ARG A 237 -5.94 -31.30 17.50
C ARG A 237 -7.25 -31.69 18.18
N VAL A 238 -7.86 -32.75 17.68
CA VAL A 238 -9.14 -33.27 18.16
C VAL A 238 -9.17 -34.77 18.08
N SER A 239 -9.88 -35.43 19.01
CA SER A 239 -10.21 -36.85 18.92
C SER A 239 -11.72 -37.02 18.94
N LYS A 240 -12.24 -38.02 18.23
CA LYS A 240 -13.64 -38.43 18.33
C LYS A 240 -13.89 -38.97 19.73
N LYS A 241 -15.03 -38.65 20.33
CA LYS A 241 -15.49 -39.30 21.56
C LYS A 241 -15.86 -40.72 21.24
N SER A 242 -15.35 -41.69 21.99
CA SER A 242 -15.74 -43.07 21.95
C SER A 242 -17.10 -43.27 22.62
#